data_196592dc2964b4afd547f6d040e5d592
#
_entry.id   196592dc2964b4afd547f6d040e5d592
#
_cell.length_a   1.000
_cell.length_b   1.000
_cell.length_c   1.000
_cell.angle_alpha   90.00
_cell.angle_beta   90.00
_cell.angle_gamma   90.00
#
_symmetry.space_group_name_H-M   'P 1'
#
loop_
_entity.id
_entity.type
_entity.pdbx_description
1 polymer ?
#
loop_
_entity_poly.entity_id
_entity_poly.type
_entity_poly.pdbx_seq_one_letter_code
_entity_poly.pdbx_strand_id
1 'polypeptide(L)'
;MRRSFLTACIFAVLLGALVPLAQAPRGGGAAGDPAVPVFWSAKQMKDIDAQLAPRVSASTNMAGQRLIGSANVIYRTGDSGAEIHEKLADFIFIREGEGAIVIGGKMIGGQPGGQDEIRGDSIEGGTRYPVAAGDTIYIPANTPHQFFVEKGKHWVFGIVFMEQ
;
A
#
# COMPACT_ATOMS: atom_id res chain seq x y z
N MET A 1 -61.00 57.61 -6.61
CA MET A 1 -60.62 56.47 -7.47
C MET A 1 -59.13 56.24 -7.37
N ARG A 2 -58.70 55.25 -6.55
CA ARG A 2 -57.28 54.85 -6.42
C ARG A 2 -57.08 53.53 -7.15
N ARG A 3 -56.27 53.51 -8.21
CA ARG A 3 -55.90 52.29 -8.93
C ARG A 3 -54.66 51.70 -8.29
N SER A 4 -54.77 50.54 -7.67
CA SER A 4 -53.65 49.75 -7.17
C SER A 4 -53.06 48.93 -8.31
N PHE A 5 -51.79 49.12 -8.58
CA PHE A 5 -50.98 48.22 -9.47
C PHE A 5 -50.41 47.11 -8.64
N LEU A 6 -50.82 45.87 -8.90
CA LEU A 6 -50.15 44.67 -8.36
C LEU A 6 -48.96 44.35 -9.29
N THR A 7 -47.78 44.48 -8.72
CA THR A 7 -46.56 44.04 -9.39
C THR A 7 -46.37 42.56 -9.08
N ALA A 8 -46.53 41.69 -10.05
CA ALA A 8 -46.25 40.27 -9.92
C ALA A 8 -44.74 40.04 -10.10
N CYS A 9 -44.04 39.67 -9.04
CA CYS A 9 -42.66 39.17 -9.09
C CYS A 9 -42.65 37.71 -9.57
N ILE A 10 -42.15 37.47 -10.79
CA ILE A 10 -41.92 36.14 -11.31
C ILE A 10 -40.57 35.67 -10.77
N PHE A 11 -40.61 34.73 -9.82
CA PHE A 11 -39.38 34.01 -9.39
C PHE A 11 -39.10 32.93 -10.42
N ALA A 12 -38.04 33.15 -11.22
CA ALA A 12 -37.49 32.12 -12.08
C ALA A 12 -36.65 31.15 -11.23
N VAL A 13 -37.20 29.95 -10.95
CA VAL A 13 -36.47 28.87 -10.33
C VAL A 13 -35.54 28.26 -11.36
N LEU A 14 -34.25 28.58 -11.30
CA LEU A 14 -33.22 27.87 -12.05
C LEU A 14 -33.09 26.44 -11.47
N LEU A 15 -33.71 25.46 -12.16
CA LEU A 15 -33.41 24.05 -11.96
C LEU A 15 -31.98 23.81 -12.48
N GLY A 16 -31.01 23.87 -11.61
CA GLY A 16 -29.67 23.37 -11.89
C GLY A 16 -29.73 21.86 -12.14
N ALA A 17 -29.51 21.43 -13.39
CA ALA A 17 -29.33 20.02 -13.69
C ALA A 17 -28.13 19.49 -12.90
N LEU A 18 -28.39 18.66 -11.88
CA LEU A 18 -27.36 17.86 -11.22
C LEU A 18 -26.80 16.87 -12.26
N VAL A 19 -25.66 17.20 -12.83
CA VAL A 19 -24.89 16.24 -13.63
C VAL A 19 -24.46 15.13 -12.67
N PRO A 20 -24.87 13.87 -12.85
CA PRO A 20 -24.40 12.79 -12.00
C PRO A 20 -22.88 12.67 -12.20
N LEU A 21 -22.11 12.91 -11.14
CA LEU A 21 -20.70 12.55 -11.12
C LEU A 21 -20.60 11.04 -11.39
N ALA A 22 -20.10 10.71 -12.56
CA ALA A 22 -19.79 9.31 -12.88
C ALA A 22 -18.86 8.77 -11.81
N GLN A 23 -19.34 7.78 -11.05
CA GLN A 23 -18.51 7.11 -10.06
C GLN A 23 -17.43 6.33 -10.81
N ALA A 24 -16.17 6.64 -10.52
CA ALA A 24 -15.05 5.85 -11.03
C ALA A 24 -15.24 4.36 -10.69
N PRO A 25 -14.81 3.43 -11.57
CA PRO A 25 -14.94 1.99 -11.33
C PRO A 25 -14.29 1.61 -9.99
N ARG A 26 -15.04 0.91 -9.15
CA ARG A 26 -14.55 0.40 -7.87
C ARG A 26 -13.76 -0.86 -8.13
N GLY A 27 -12.43 -0.78 -8.02
CA GLY A 27 -11.54 -1.92 -8.18
C GLY A 27 -11.77 -2.97 -7.08
N GLY A 28 -12.08 -4.18 -7.48
CA GLY A 28 -12.13 -5.37 -6.63
C GLY A 28 -11.95 -6.58 -7.54
N GLY A 29 -10.80 -7.23 -7.50
CA GLY A 29 -10.49 -8.39 -8.35
C GLY A 29 -9.04 -8.37 -8.81
N ALA A 30 -8.66 -9.32 -9.66
CA ALA A 30 -7.32 -9.47 -10.24
C ALA A 30 -6.64 -8.13 -10.60
N ALA A 31 -5.32 -8.08 -10.49
CA ALA A 31 -4.51 -6.89 -10.78
C ALA A 31 -5.05 -6.15 -12.02
N GLY A 32 -5.53 -4.92 -11.81
CA GLY A 32 -6.20 -4.14 -12.86
C GLY A 32 -5.25 -3.80 -14.02
N ASP A 33 -5.84 -3.45 -15.15
CA ASP A 33 -5.11 -2.89 -16.28
C ASP A 33 -4.52 -1.52 -15.87
N PRO A 34 -3.19 -1.32 -15.91
CA PRO A 34 -2.56 -0.06 -15.54
C PRO A 34 -2.95 1.12 -16.45
N ALA A 35 -3.53 0.87 -17.62
CA ALA A 35 -4.04 1.90 -18.50
C ALA A 35 -5.41 2.47 -18.05
N VAL A 36 -6.07 1.84 -17.09
CA VAL A 36 -7.39 2.27 -16.60
C VAL A 36 -7.27 2.86 -15.19
N PRO A 37 -7.79 4.08 -14.96
CA PRO A 37 -7.81 4.64 -13.61
C PRO A 37 -8.59 3.75 -12.63
N VAL A 38 -8.01 3.45 -11.48
CA VAL A 38 -8.63 2.65 -10.42
C VAL A 38 -8.64 3.43 -9.12
N PHE A 39 -9.76 3.39 -8.42
CA PHE A 39 -9.92 3.97 -7.10
C PHE A 39 -10.26 2.87 -6.08
N TRP A 40 -9.44 2.74 -5.06
CA TRP A 40 -9.73 1.92 -3.89
C TRP A 40 -10.13 2.83 -2.73
N SER A 41 -11.37 2.72 -2.28
CA SER A 41 -11.82 3.41 -1.06
C SER A 41 -11.10 2.83 0.17
N ALA A 42 -11.06 3.61 1.26
CA ALA A 42 -10.51 3.12 2.54
C ALA A 42 -11.19 1.82 3.01
N LYS A 43 -12.50 1.68 2.77
CA LYS A 43 -13.24 0.44 3.07
C LYS A 43 -12.72 -0.74 2.27
N GLN A 44 -12.57 -0.60 0.95
CA GLN A 44 -12.05 -1.68 0.09
C GLN A 44 -10.63 -2.08 0.48
N MET A 45 -9.79 -1.12 0.86
CA MET A 45 -8.45 -1.42 1.34
C MET A 45 -8.47 -2.21 2.66
N LYS A 46 -9.36 -1.87 3.60
CA LYS A 46 -9.56 -2.67 4.83
C LYS A 46 -10.12 -4.07 4.54
N ASP A 47 -11.00 -4.20 3.57
CA ASP A 47 -11.53 -5.51 3.15
C ASP A 47 -10.40 -6.40 2.57
N ILE A 48 -9.46 -5.81 1.82
CA ILE A 48 -8.26 -6.51 1.33
C ILE A 48 -7.40 -6.95 2.51
N ASP A 49 -7.11 -6.07 3.47
CA ASP A 49 -6.30 -6.38 4.64
C ASP A 49 -6.91 -7.55 5.44
N ALA A 50 -8.23 -7.52 5.66
CA ALA A 50 -8.95 -8.59 6.35
C ALA A 50 -8.91 -9.94 5.59
N GLN A 51 -8.86 -9.92 4.26
CA GLN A 51 -8.71 -11.12 3.43
C GLN A 51 -7.28 -11.67 3.44
N LEU A 52 -6.28 -10.84 3.68
CA LEU A 52 -4.89 -11.26 3.74
C LEU A 52 -4.54 -11.96 5.05
N ALA A 53 -5.08 -11.51 6.17
CA ALA A 53 -4.78 -12.04 7.50
C ALA A 53 -4.87 -13.59 7.59
N PRO A 54 -5.95 -14.26 7.14
CA PRO A 54 -6.03 -15.72 7.19
C PRO A 54 -5.16 -16.44 6.15
N ARG A 55 -4.57 -15.71 5.21
CA ARG A 55 -3.73 -16.26 4.12
C ARG A 55 -2.23 -16.19 4.44
N VAL A 56 -1.85 -15.67 5.61
CA VAL A 56 -0.45 -15.58 6.02
C VAL A 56 0.19 -16.97 6.01
N SER A 57 1.26 -17.11 5.24
CA SER A 57 2.05 -18.33 5.16
C SER A 57 2.94 -18.47 6.40
N ALA A 58 2.93 -19.65 7.04
CA ALA A 58 3.80 -19.95 8.16
C ALA A 58 5.30 -19.93 7.80
N SER A 59 5.65 -20.15 6.53
CA SER A 59 7.05 -20.16 6.08
C SER A 59 7.61 -18.76 5.79
N THR A 60 6.75 -17.80 5.45
CA THR A 60 7.16 -16.44 5.10
C THR A 60 6.67 -15.38 6.07
N ASN A 61 5.78 -15.76 7.00
CA ASN A 61 5.11 -14.86 7.94
C ASN A 61 4.38 -13.70 7.25
N MET A 62 3.96 -13.89 6.00
CA MET A 62 3.27 -12.85 5.23
C MET A 62 2.22 -13.40 4.28
N ALA A 63 1.28 -12.54 3.89
CA ALA A 63 0.43 -12.68 2.73
C ALA A 63 0.47 -11.38 1.92
N GLY A 64 0.42 -11.48 0.60
CA GLY A 64 0.45 -10.33 -0.28
C GLY A 64 -0.67 -10.36 -1.31
N GLN A 65 -1.06 -9.19 -1.78
CA GLN A 65 -1.97 -9.00 -2.90
C GLN A 65 -1.45 -7.89 -3.81
N ARG A 66 -1.27 -8.22 -5.07
CA ARG A 66 -1.00 -7.24 -6.12
C ARG A 66 -2.26 -6.40 -6.36
N LEU A 67 -2.12 -5.09 -6.35
CA LEU A 67 -3.18 -4.15 -6.67
C LEU A 67 -3.16 -3.78 -8.15
N ILE A 68 -2.05 -3.20 -8.61
CA ILE A 68 -1.86 -2.77 -9.99
C ILE A 68 -0.36 -2.56 -10.27
N GLY A 69 0.11 -2.89 -11.47
CA GLY A 69 1.52 -2.72 -11.83
C GLY A 69 2.44 -3.38 -10.81
N SER A 70 3.36 -2.61 -10.22
CA SER A 70 4.28 -3.03 -9.17
C SER A 70 3.76 -2.74 -7.75
N ALA A 71 2.54 -2.18 -7.62
CA ALA A 71 1.96 -1.87 -6.31
C ALA A 71 1.29 -3.09 -5.67
N ASN A 72 1.67 -3.36 -4.43
CA ASN A 72 1.17 -4.49 -3.64
C ASN A 72 0.71 -4.03 -2.26
N VAL A 73 -0.14 -4.84 -1.62
CA VAL A 73 -0.42 -4.76 -0.19
C VAL A 73 0.12 -6.03 0.47
N ILE A 74 0.82 -5.86 1.57
CA ILE A 74 1.41 -6.94 2.35
C ILE A 74 0.85 -6.91 3.77
N TYR A 75 0.44 -8.07 4.26
CA TYR A 75 0.10 -8.34 5.66
C TYR A 75 1.19 -9.25 6.25
N ARG A 76 1.87 -8.79 7.29
CA ARG A 76 3.00 -9.51 7.90
C ARG A 76 2.80 -9.71 9.39
N THR A 77 3.12 -10.92 9.89
CA THR A 77 2.94 -11.32 11.30
C THR A 77 4.21 -11.76 11.98
N GLY A 78 5.35 -11.72 11.30
CA GLY A 78 6.63 -12.14 11.86
C GLY A 78 7.80 -11.67 11.00
N ASP A 79 9.01 -11.96 11.45
CA ASP A 79 10.23 -11.53 10.80
C ASP A 79 10.37 -12.11 9.39
N SER A 80 11.07 -11.37 8.52
CA SER A 80 11.53 -11.89 7.23
C SER A 80 12.96 -12.43 7.34
N GLY A 81 13.42 -13.15 6.32
CA GLY A 81 14.83 -13.21 5.97
C GLY A 81 15.32 -11.82 5.50
N ALA A 82 16.63 -11.67 5.36
CA ALA A 82 17.21 -10.51 4.72
C ALA A 82 16.99 -10.56 3.21
N GLU A 83 16.77 -9.42 2.59
CA GLU A 83 16.55 -9.31 1.13
C GLU A 83 17.28 -8.11 0.53
N ILE A 84 17.70 -8.26 -0.74
CA ILE A 84 18.22 -7.20 -1.59
C ILE A 84 17.51 -7.32 -2.92
N HIS A 85 16.93 -6.23 -3.39
CA HIS A 85 16.47 -6.11 -4.76
C HIS A 85 17.55 -5.44 -5.60
N GLU A 86 18.12 -6.14 -6.59
CA GLU A 86 19.30 -5.65 -7.32
C GLU A 86 18.97 -4.48 -8.25
N LYS A 87 17.72 -4.40 -8.75
CA LYS A 87 17.28 -3.40 -9.74
C LYS A 87 16.03 -2.62 -9.31
N LEU A 88 15.49 -2.92 -8.14
CA LEU A 88 14.26 -2.31 -7.68
C LEU A 88 14.49 -1.57 -6.38
N ALA A 89 13.98 -0.37 -6.29
CA ALA A 89 13.81 0.34 -5.03
C ALA A 89 12.43 0.05 -4.46
N ASP A 90 12.34 -0.01 -3.14
CA ASP A 90 11.09 -0.19 -2.40
C ASP A 90 10.56 1.15 -1.91
N PHE A 91 9.32 1.48 -2.24
CA PHE A 91 8.62 2.60 -1.65
C PHE A 91 7.44 2.07 -0.84
N ILE A 92 7.52 2.19 0.48
CA ILE A 92 6.67 1.52 1.46
C ILE A 92 5.85 2.54 2.24
N PHE A 93 4.56 2.28 2.41
CA PHE A 93 3.62 3.06 3.22
C PHE A 93 3.02 2.18 4.30
N ILE A 94 3.30 2.45 5.57
CA ILE A 94 2.75 1.68 6.69
C ILE A 94 1.30 2.12 6.90
N ARG A 95 0.37 1.19 6.79
CA ARG A 95 -1.08 1.44 6.84
C ARG A 95 -1.69 1.07 8.19
N GLU A 96 -1.18 0.02 8.82
CA GLU A 96 -1.70 -0.48 10.09
C GLU A 96 -0.60 -1.23 10.85
N GLY A 97 -0.69 -1.20 12.18
CA GLY A 97 0.22 -1.91 13.08
C GLY A 97 1.57 -1.24 13.26
N GLU A 98 2.51 -2.01 13.78
CA GLU A 98 3.85 -1.55 14.13
C GLU A 98 4.88 -2.67 13.98
N GLY A 99 6.15 -2.31 13.82
CA GLY A 99 7.25 -3.24 13.69
C GLY A 99 8.59 -2.52 13.65
N ALA A 100 9.57 -3.13 13.02
CA ALA A 100 10.84 -2.48 12.72
C ALA A 100 11.40 -2.99 11.40
N ILE A 101 12.26 -2.18 10.78
CA ILE A 101 13.04 -2.57 9.62
C ILE A 101 14.50 -2.26 9.89
N VAL A 102 15.40 -3.16 9.50
CA VAL A 102 16.84 -2.91 9.41
C VAL A 102 17.18 -2.62 7.96
N ILE A 103 17.90 -1.54 7.71
CA ILE A 103 18.30 -1.10 6.36
C ILE A 103 19.81 -0.89 6.33
N GLY A 104 20.45 -1.35 5.25
CA GLY A 104 21.90 -1.30 5.08
C GLY A 104 22.61 -2.42 5.82
N GLY A 105 23.90 -2.25 6.07
CA GLY A 105 24.73 -3.30 6.65
C GLY A 105 25.17 -4.37 5.66
N LYS A 106 25.55 -5.52 6.18
CA LYS A 106 26.03 -6.67 5.40
C LYS A 106 25.09 -7.84 5.52
N MET A 107 24.59 -8.33 4.41
CA MET A 107 23.81 -9.56 4.35
C MET A 107 24.66 -10.78 4.70
N ILE A 108 24.12 -11.66 5.54
CA ILE A 108 24.71 -12.96 5.93
C ILE A 108 23.92 -14.06 5.21
N GLY A 109 24.63 -15.04 4.69
CA GLY A 109 24.00 -16.19 4.03
C GLY A 109 23.33 -15.88 2.69
N GLY A 110 23.72 -14.77 2.03
CA GLY A 110 23.09 -14.33 0.79
C GLY A 110 23.20 -15.35 -0.34
N GLN A 111 22.08 -15.68 -0.98
CA GLN A 111 21.97 -16.57 -2.13
C GLN A 111 20.99 -15.94 -3.14
N PRO A 112 21.10 -16.24 -4.44
CA PRO A 112 20.09 -15.82 -5.41
C PRO A 112 18.70 -16.31 -4.98
N GLY A 113 17.74 -15.38 -4.82
CA GLY A 113 16.39 -15.64 -4.33
C GLY A 113 15.33 -15.69 -5.42
N GLY A 114 15.63 -15.10 -6.57
CA GLY A 114 14.73 -14.98 -7.72
C GLY A 114 15.33 -14.08 -8.77
N GLN A 115 14.50 -13.56 -9.67
CA GLN A 115 14.97 -12.61 -10.67
C GLN A 115 15.37 -11.29 -10.00
N ASP A 116 16.65 -10.92 -10.12
CA ASP A 116 17.22 -9.67 -9.59
C ASP A 116 17.02 -9.51 -8.05
N GLU A 117 17.03 -10.64 -7.32
CA GLU A 117 16.85 -10.66 -5.87
C GLU A 117 17.88 -11.56 -5.19
N ILE A 118 18.41 -11.12 -4.05
CA ILE A 118 19.27 -11.91 -3.17
C ILE A 118 18.52 -12.09 -1.85
N ARG A 119 18.46 -13.32 -1.35
CA ARG A 119 17.89 -13.69 -0.06
C ARG A 119 18.96 -14.16 0.89
N GLY A 120 18.90 -13.73 2.14
CA GLY A 120 19.83 -14.11 3.19
C GLY A 120 19.17 -14.41 4.52
N ASP A 121 19.97 -14.90 5.45
CA ASP A 121 19.49 -15.28 6.78
C ASP A 121 19.25 -14.05 7.65
N SER A 122 20.18 -13.10 7.62
CA SER A 122 20.17 -11.91 8.48
C SER A 122 21.02 -10.78 7.92
N ILE A 123 20.97 -9.63 8.61
CA ILE A 123 21.84 -8.48 8.34
C ILE A 123 22.72 -8.24 9.58
N GLU A 124 24.03 -8.15 9.37
CA GLU A 124 25.01 -7.69 10.36
C GLU A 124 25.25 -6.19 10.18
N GLY A 125 25.12 -5.42 11.24
CA GLY A 125 25.13 -3.96 11.17
C GLY A 125 23.84 -3.43 10.58
N GLY A 126 23.93 -2.28 9.91
CA GLY A 126 22.75 -1.57 9.40
C GLY A 126 22.06 -0.73 10.46
N THR A 127 21.06 0.04 10.04
CA THR A 127 20.30 0.91 10.94
C THR A 127 18.91 0.33 11.14
N ARG A 128 18.51 0.15 12.42
CA ARG A 128 17.17 -0.30 12.79
C ARG A 128 16.24 0.91 12.96
N TYR A 129 15.17 0.91 12.21
CA TYR A 129 14.09 1.91 12.28
C TYR A 129 12.85 1.25 12.89
N PRO A 130 12.33 1.72 14.04
CA PRO A 130 10.98 1.38 14.45
C PRO A 130 10.00 2.04 13.47
N VAL A 131 8.92 1.34 13.13
CA VAL A 131 7.91 1.82 12.19
C VAL A 131 6.51 1.61 12.74
N ALA A 132 5.61 2.55 12.43
CA ALA A 132 4.22 2.53 12.82
C ALA A 132 3.33 3.04 11.69
N ALA A 133 2.02 2.87 11.84
CA ALA A 133 1.02 3.37 10.89
C ALA A 133 1.21 4.86 10.59
N GLY A 134 1.29 5.22 9.32
CA GLY A 134 1.55 6.58 8.81
C GLY A 134 2.99 6.80 8.36
N ASP A 135 3.94 5.96 8.77
CA ASP A 135 5.32 6.08 8.33
C ASP A 135 5.48 5.70 6.85
N THR A 136 6.49 6.28 6.23
CA THR A 136 6.88 6.02 4.84
C THR A 136 8.37 5.74 4.76
N ILE A 137 8.74 4.73 3.99
CA ILE A 137 10.12 4.27 3.85
C ILE A 137 10.48 4.22 2.38
N TYR A 138 11.69 4.64 2.07
CA TYR A 138 12.31 4.43 0.77
C TYR A 138 13.61 3.66 0.92
N ILE A 139 13.76 2.56 0.19
CA ILE A 139 14.94 1.71 0.19
C ILE A 139 15.46 1.65 -1.24
N PRO A 140 16.65 2.20 -1.53
CA PRO A 140 17.25 2.12 -2.85
C PRO A 140 17.52 0.67 -3.28
N ALA A 141 17.61 0.43 -4.59
CA ALA A 141 18.13 -0.83 -5.11
C ALA A 141 19.50 -1.17 -4.51
N ASN A 142 19.86 -2.43 -4.50
CA ASN A 142 21.11 -2.96 -3.92
C ASN A 142 21.31 -2.71 -2.41
N THR A 143 20.24 -2.37 -1.69
CA THR A 143 20.32 -2.09 -0.25
C THR A 143 19.77 -3.28 0.55
N PRO A 144 20.59 -3.95 1.39
CA PRO A 144 20.10 -5.00 2.28
C PRO A 144 19.03 -4.45 3.22
N HIS A 145 17.94 -5.20 3.38
CA HIS A 145 16.90 -4.84 4.35
C HIS A 145 16.22 -6.08 4.91
N GLN A 146 15.67 -5.95 6.11
CA GLN A 146 15.00 -7.04 6.84
C GLN A 146 13.87 -6.50 7.71
N PHE A 147 12.71 -7.14 7.65
CA PHE A 147 11.51 -6.76 8.40
C PHE A 147 11.39 -7.55 9.70
N PHE A 148 10.94 -6.87 10.76
CA PHE A 148 10.75 -7.45 12.09
C PHE A 148 9.37 -7.12 12.64
N VAL A 149 8.66 -8.15 13.12
CA VAL A 149 7.35 -8.02 13.75
C VAL A 149 7.35 -8.81 15.05
N GLU A 150 7.05 -8.15 16.16
CA GLU A 150 6.95 -8.82 17.46
C GLU A 150 5.87 -9.90 17.47
N LYS A 151 6.12 -10.98 18.21
CA LYS A 151 5.18 -12.09 18.34
C LYS A 151 3.79 -11.62 18.78
N GLY A 152 2.77 -12.01 18.02
CA GLY A 152 1.38 -11.65 18.27
C GLY A 152 0.96 -10.29 17.72
N LYS A 153 1.90 -9.55 17.14
CA LYS A 153 1.62 -8.31 16.39
C LYS A 153 1.57 -8.56 14.88
N HIS A 154 1.19 -7.55 14.17
CA HIS A 154 1.25 -7.51 12.70
C HIS A 154 1.45 -6.08 12.23
N TRP A 155 1.82 -5.92 10.99
CA TRP A 155 1.70 -4.67 10.27
C TRP A 155 1.24 -4.89 8.84
N VAL A 156 0.52 -3.91 8.32
CA VAL A 156 0.02 -3.88 6.96
C VAL A 156 0.65 -2.69 6.25
N PHE A 157 1.21 -2.92 5.09
CA PHE A 157 1.84 -1.87 4.31
C PHE A 157 1.55 -2.02 2.82
N GLY A 158 1.46 -0.87 2.15
CA GLY A 158 1.56 -0.78 0.70
C GLY A 158 3.02 -0.70 0.30
N ILE A 159 3.39 -1.37 -0.79
CA ILE A 159 4.72 -1.29 -1.37
C ILE A 159 4.63 -1.10 -2.88
N VAL A 160 5.45 -0.22 -3.41
CA VAL A 160 5.63 -0.01 -4.85
C VAL A 160 7.10 -0.27 -5.19
N PHE A 161 7.35 -1.22 -6.07
CA PHE A 161 8.68 -1.47 -6.61
C PHE A 161 8.95 -0.53 -7.77
N MET A 162 10.09 0.16 -7.73
CA MET A 162 10.51 1.14 -8.73
C MET A 162 11.83 0.72 -9.35
N GLU A 163 11.89 0.62 -10.67
CA GLU A 163 13.14 0.34 -11.39
C GLU A 163 14.17 1.47 -11.15
N GLN A 164 15.44 1.06 -10.96
CA GLN A 164 16.59 1.94 -10.80
C GLN A 164 17.76 1.49 -11.69
#